data_bb5f04309de58de519027cbb5c232b30
#
_entry.id   bb5f04309de58de519027cbb5c232b30
#
_cell.length_a   1.000
_cell.length_b   1.000
_cell.length_c   1.000
_cell.angle_alpha   90.00
_cell.angle_beta   90.00
_cell.angle_gamma   90.00
#
_symmetry.space_group_name_H-M   'P 1'
#
loop_
_entity.id
_entity.type
_entity.pdbx_description
1 polymer ?
#
loop_
_entity_poly.entity_id
_entity_poly.type
_entity_poly.pdbx_seq_one_letter_code
_entity_poly.pdbx_strand_id
1 'polypeptide(L)'
;FFASSNNNDKKILSNFSETFSKLGFEHDLLSNNELTKRLGTSFYKTALKTKGGILLHPGKLARAMIEALPINVKLFEKSFLLDWELKNDKIFCYFKNGIIKSKKIIFATNGFLKSLGIKTNYNFPLTLTASMTRPLSDKEFKSIGKPKEWGVLPVRPMGATIRMTKDKRILI
;
A
#
# COMPACT_ATOMS: atom_id res chain seq x y z
N PHE A 1 5.22 10.87 -3.40
CA PHE A 1 5.68 11.96 -2.54
C PHE A 1 5.58 11.54 -1.08
N PHE A 2 6.60 11.82 -0.27
CA PHE A 2 6.51 11.86 1.19
C PHE A 2 6.27 13.31 1.58
N ALA A 3 5.09 13.66 2.08
CA ALA A 3 4.71 15.04 2.29
C ALA A 3 4.22 15.33 3.72
N SER A 4 4.39 16.58 4.15
CA SER A 4 3.85 17.11 5.40
C SER A 4 3.13 18.42 5.20
N SER A 5 2.04 18.60 5.94
CA SER A 5 1.34 19.88 6.11
C SER A 5 1.95 20.74 7.24
N ASN A 6 2.92 20.20 7.99
CA ASN A 6 3.55 20.88 9.10
C ASN A 6 4.97 21.33 8.73
N ASN A 7 5.27 22.61 8.93
CA ASN A 7 6.61 23.15 8.69
C ASN A 7 7.70 22.54 9.60
N ASN A 8 7.33 22.06 10.78
CA ASN A 8 8.28 21.45 11.71
C ASN A 8 8.84 20.10 11.20
N ASP A 9 8.19 19.49 10.21
CA ASP A 9 8.65 18.23 9.63
C ASP A 9 9.73 18.40 8.54
N LYS A 10 10.14 19.62 8.23
CA LYS A 10 11.21 19.89 7.26
C LYS A 10 12.50 19.15 7.61
N LYS A 11 12.86 19.10 8.91
CA LYS A 11 14.04 18.36 9.37
C LYS A 11 13.96 16.86 9.10
N ILE A 12 12.77 16.26 9.24
CA ILE A 12 12.57 14.83 8.94
C ILE A 12 12.80 14.59 7.46
N LEU A 13 12.23 15.44 6.59
CA LEU A 13 12.39 15.32 5.14
C LEU A 13 13.82 15.59 4.69
N SER A 14 14.53 16.52 5.34
CA SER A 14 15.96 16.76 5.10
C SER A 14 16.78 15.49 5.40
N ASN A 15 16.56 14.86 6.56
CA ASN A 15 17.24 13.62 6.91
C ASN A 15 16.92 12.47 5.91
N PHE A 16 15.69 12.39 5.43
CA PHE A 16 15.34 11.45 4.37
C PHE A 16 16.09 11.76 3.08
N SER A 17 16.15 13.03 2.68
CA SER A 17 16.90 13.48 1.51
C SER A 17 18.38 13.09 1.59
N GLU A 18 19.03 13.31 2.73
CA GLU A 18 20.42 12.92 2.96
C GLU A 18 20.60 11.38 2.84
N THR A 19 19.67 10.62 3.41
CA THR A 19 19.71 9.16 3.33
C THR A 19 19.56 8.69 1.89
N PHE A 20 18.60 9.24 1.13
CA PHE A 20 18.42 8.91 -0.27
C PHE A 20 19.64 9.28 -1.13
N SER A 21 20.28 10.44 -0.85
CA SER A 21 21.54 10.83 -1.51
C SER A 21 22.65 9.84 -1.24
N LYS A 22 22.84 9.42 0.02
CA LYS A 22 23.87 8.42 0.40
C LYS A 22 23.64 7.07 -0.26
N LEU A 23 22.39 6.70 -0.52
CA LEU A 23 22.01 5.45 -1.18
C LEU A 23 21.97 5.57 -2.72
N GLY A 24 22.25 6.75 -3.29
CA GLY A 24 22.24 6.97 -4.73
C GLY A 24 20.84 7.05 -5.35
N PHE A 25 19.79 7.27 -4.56
CA PHE A 25 18.43 7.40 -5.08
C PHE A 25 18.12 8.83 -5.53
N GLU A 26 17.61 8.97 -6.74
CA GLU A 26 17.17 10.26 -7.26
C GLU A 26 15.91 10.75 -6.53
N HIS A 27 15.96 11.97 -6.06
CA HIS A 27 14.86 12.61 -5.34
C HIS A 27 14.95 14.13 -5.43
N ASP A 28 13.82 14.81 -5.16
CA ASP A 28 13.70 16.25 -5.12
C ASP A 28 13.01 16.68 -3.82
N LEU A 29 13.54 17.66 -3.12
CA LEU A 29 12.82 18.36 -2.05
C LEU A 29 11.98 19.47 -2.68
N LEU A 30 10.69 19.46 -2.41
CA LEU A 30 9.71 20.37 -3.01
C LEU A 30 9.15 21.33 -1.98
N SER A 31 9.04 22.59 -2.38
CA SER A 31 8.38 23.67 -1.63
C SER A 31 6.86 23.61 -1.77
N ASN A 32 6.14 24.34 -0.93
CA ASN A 32 4.69 24.47 -0.99
C ASN A 32 4.20 24.94 -2.38
N ASN A 33 4.88 25.91 -3.01
CA ASN A 33 4.49 26.42 -4.32
C ASN A 33 4.60 25.36 -5.42
N GLU A 34 5.67 24.58 -5.42
CA GLU A 34 5.86 23.48 -6.37
C GLU A 34 4.84 22.37 -6.15
N LEU A 35 4.53 22.06 -4.89
CA LEU A 35 3.52 21.07 -4.53
C LEU A 35 2.12 21.52 -4.97
N THR A 36 1.77 22.79 -4.73
CA THR A 36 0.48 23.34 -5.17
C THR A 36 0.27 23.19 -6.66
N LYS A 37 1.30 23.49 -7.47
CA LYS A 37 1.24 23.31 -8.92
C LYS A 37 1.11 21.84 -9.34
N ARG A 38 1.75 20.91 -8.61
CA ARG A 38 1.77 19.48 -8.97
C ARG A 38 0.56 18.69 -8.45
N LEU A 39 0.09 19.04 -7.26
CA LEU A 39 -0.97 18.28 -6.57
C LEU A 39 -2.34 18.95 -6.65
N GLY A 40 -2.39 20.23 -7.03
CA GLY A 40 -3.64 21.01 -7.06
C GLY A 40 -4.13 21.42 -5.66
N THR A 41 -3.26 21.42 -4.65
CA THR A 41 -3.61 21.81 -3.29
C THR A 41 -2.44 22.47 -2.58
N SER A 42 -2.72 23.50 -1.80
CA SER A 42 -1.74 24.21 -0.96
C SER A 42 -1.60 23.60 0.47
N PHE A 43 -2.27 22.48 0.72
CA PHE A 43 -2.29 21.83 2.03
C PHE A 43 -0.89 21.42 2.51
N TYR A 44 -0.09 20.84 1.61
CA TYR A 44 1.25 20.39 1.96
C TYR A 44 2.27 21.55 1.93
N LYS A 45 3.09 21.64 2.97
CA LYS A 45 4.13 22.68 3.10
C LYS A 45 5.46 22.27 2.50
N THR A 46 5.77 21.01 2.52
CA THR A 46 7.01 20.44 1.99
C THR A 46 6.83 18.96 1.66
N ALA A 47 7.60 18.46 0.70
CA ALA A 47 7.64 17.04 0.38
C ALA A 47 9.00 16.62 -0.19
N LEU A 48 9.31 15.34 -0.02
CA LEU A 48 10.32 14.63 -0.78
C LEU A 48 9.63 13.86 -1.92
N LYS A 49 10.01 14.16 -3.15
CA LYS A 49 9.58 13.41 -4.33
C LYS A 49 10.65 12.39 -4.67
N THR A 50 10.30 11.13 -4.82
CA THR A 50 11.20 10.06 -5.26
C THR A 50 10.85 9.62 -6.67
N LYS A 51 11.84 9.16 -7.43
CA LYS A 51 11.61 8.45 -8.70
C LYS A 51 11.23 6.99 -8.44
N GLY A 52 10.63 6.35 -9.45
CA GLY A 52 10.29 4.92 -9.40
C GLY A 52 9.01 4.57 -8.62
N GLY A 53 8.31 5.55 -8.06
CA GLY A 53 7.00 5.32 -7.45
C GLY A 53 5.93 5.04 -8.50
N ILE A 54 5.14 3.97 -8.30
CA ILE A 54 4.07 3.57 -9.22
C ILE A 54 2.74 3.54 -8.46
N LEU A 55 1.70 4.12 -9.05
CA LEU A 55 0.34 3.96 -8.56
C LEU A 55 -0.26 2.69 -9.14
N LEU A 56 -0.67 1.77 -8.28
CA LEU A 56 -1.28 0.51 -8.67
C LEU A 56 -2.72 0.42 -8.18
N HIS A 57 -3.52 -0.28 -8.92
CA HIS A 57 -4.85 -0.73 -8.49
C HIS A 57 -4.70 -2.12 -7.85
N PRO A 58 -4.75 -2.28 -6.51
CA PRO A 58 -4.40 -3.54 -5.85
C PRO A 58 -5.21 -4.74 -6.34
N GLY A 59 -6.52 -4.57 -6.54
CA GLY A 59 -7.39 -5.65 -7.00
C GLY A 59 -7.11 -6.09 -8.44
N LYS A 60 -6.70 -5.17 -9.34
CA LYS A 60 -6.28 -5.54 -10.70
C LYS A 60 -4.94 -6.26 -10.68
N LEU A 61 -3.99 -5.79 -9.85
CA LEU A 61 -2.70 -6.44 -9.68
C LEU A 61 -2.87 -7.87 -9.17
N ALA A 62 -3.66 -8.08 -8.12
CA ALA A 62 -3.90 -9.41 -7.57
C ALA A 62 -4.50 -10.37 -8.61
N ARG A 63 -5.48 -9.91 -9.40
CA ARG A 63 -6.05 -10.72 -10.48
C ARG A 63 -5.04 -11.07 -11.57
N ALA A 64 -4.26 -10.09 -12.02
CA ALA A 64 -3.21 -10.34 -13.03
C ALA A 64 -2.14 -11.32 -12.52
N MET A 65 -1.79 -11.26 -11.22
CA MET A 65 -0.88 -12.23 -10.61
C MET A 65 -1.47 -13.64 -10.60
N ILE A 66 -2.78 -13.77 -10.35
CA ILE A 66 -3.47 -15.05 -10.41
C ILE A 66 -3.47 -15.61 -11.85
N GLU A 67 -3.79 -14.78 -12.83
CA GLU A 67 -3.78 -15.17 -14.25
C GLU A 67 -2.37 -15.58 -14.74
N ALA A 68 -1.32 -15.02 -14.15
CA ALA A 68 0.08 -15.33 -14.46
C ALA A 68 0.67 -16.50 -13.66
N LEU A 69 -0.12 -17.22 -12.88
CA LEU A 69 0.39 -18.35 -12.09
C LEU A 69 0.97 -19.44 -13.00
N PRO A 70 2.15 -19.99 -12.67
CA PRO A 70 2.74 -21.10 -13.41
C PRO A 70 1.84 -22.36 -13.35
N ILE A 71 1.90 -23.19 -14.38
CA ILE A 71 1.06 -24.41 -14.52
C ILE A 71 1.18 -25.38 -13.34
N ASN A 72 2.31 -25.38 -12.64
CA ASN A 72 2.56 -26.21 -11.47
C ASN A 72 2.00 -25.64 -10.16
N VAL A 73 1.43 -24.42 -10.19
CA VAL A 73 0.78 -23.79 -9.03
C VAL A 73 -0.73 -23.96 -9.16
N LYS A 74 -1.35 -24.56 -8.14
CA LYS A 74 -2.80 -24.73 -8.08
C LYS A 74 -3.38 -23.72 -7.09
N LEU A 75 -4.33 -22.91 -7.57
CA LEU A 75 -5.08 -21.98 -6.75
C LEU A 75 -6.43 -22.59 -6.36
N PHE A 76 -6.76 -22.56 -5.09
CA PHE A 76 -8.06 -22.98 -4.57
C PHE A 76 -8.74 -21.79 -3.90
N GLU A 77 -9.71 -21.22 -4.56
CA GLU A 77 -10.55 -20.17 -4.00
C GLU A 77 -11.64 -20.75 -3.08
N LYS A 78 -12.22 -19.92 -2.22
CA LYS A 78 -13.30 -20.30 -1.27
C LYS A 78 -12.98 -21.54 -0.43
N SER A 79 -11.69 -21.79 -0.21
CA SER A 79 -11.16 -22.94 0.50
C SER A 79 -10.54 -22.47 1.82
N PHE A 80 -11.40 -22.29 2.83
CA PHE A 80 -10.97 -21.84 4.15
C PHE A 80 -10.19 -22.95 4.85
N LEU A 81 -8.99 -22.64 5.34
CA LEU A 81 -8.24 -23.50 6.22
C LEU A 81 -8.96 -23.54 7.58
N LEU A 82 -9.44 -24.72 7.97
CA LEU A 82 -10.16 -24.94 9.22
C LEU A 82 -9.21 -25.21 10.37
N ASP A 83 -8.19 -26.04 10.11
CA ASP A 83 -7.19 -26.44 11.08
C ASP A 83 -5.92 -26.92 10.38
N TRP A 84 -4.83 -27.05 11.13
CA TRP A 84 -3.57 -27.59 10.63
C TRP A 84 -2.78 -28.26 11.75
N GLU A 85 -2.03 -29.32 11.42
CA GLU A 85 -1.14 -29.98 12.37
C GLU A 85 0.17 -30.40 11.69
N LEU A 86 1.23 -30.50 12.51
CA LEU A 86 2.49 -31.12 12.12
C LEU A 86 2.51 -32.54 12.69
N LYS A 87 2.60 -33.54 11.81
CA LYS A 87 2.66 -34.94 12.19
C LYS A 87 3.62 -35.71 11.30
N ASN A 88 4.59 -36.42 11.88
CA ASN A 88 5.60 -37.20 11.17
C ASN A 88 6.31 -36.35 10.07
N ASP A 89 6.82 -35.19 10.43
CA ASP A 89 7.51 -34.24 9.55
C ASP A 89 6.71 -33.78 8.32
N LYS A 90 5.40 -33.92 8.40
CA LYS A 90 4.47 -33.46 7.37
C LYS A 90 3.38 -32.59 7.97
N ILE A 91 2.98 -31.61 7.19
CA ILE A 91 1.93 -30.66 7.57
C ILE A 91 0.64 -31.11 6.91
N PHE A 92 -0.39 -31.28 7.72
CA PHE A 92 -1.75 -31.59 7.27
C PHE A 92 -2.60 -30.34 7.44
N CYS A 93 -3.21 -29.89 6.37
CA CYS A 93 -4.10 -28.74 6.33
C CYS A 93 -5.52 -29.24 6.07
N TYR A 94 -6.46 -28.93 6.96
CA TYR A 94 -7.83 -29.42 6.91
C TYR A 94 -8.76 -28.37 6.34
N PHE A 95 -9.53 -28.77 5.34
CA PHE A 95 -10.53 -27.96 4.65
C PHE A 95 -11.88 -28.67 4.70
N LYS A 96 -12.98 -27.97 4.44
CA LYS A 96 -14.33 -28.58 4.40
C LYS A 96 -14.40 -29.78 3.46
N ASN A 97 -13.72 -29.72 2.34
CA ASN A 97 -13.84 -30.70 1.25
C ASN A 97 -12.60 -31.59 1.05
N GLY A 98 -11.67 -31.59 2.00
CA GLY A 98 -10.47 -32.42 1.88
C GLY A 98 -9.29 -31.96 2.75
N ILE A 99 -8.18 -32.66 2.56
CA ILE A 99 -6.94 -32.46 3.30
C ILE A 99 -5.80 -32.26 2.31
N ILE A 100 -4.98 -31.25 2.54
CA ILE A 100 -3.72 -31.04 1.81
C ILE A 100 -2.57 -31.45 2.73
N LYS A 101 -1.70 -32.31 2.21
CA LYS A 101 -0.47 -32.73 2.90
C LYS A 101 0.74 -32.12 2.21
N SER A 102 1.59 -31.45 2.98
CA SER A 102 2.78 -30.76 2.48
C SER A 102 3.99 -30.97 3.37
N LYS A 103 5.18 -30.64 2.86
CA LYS A 103 6.41 -30.57 3.66
C LYS A 103 6.59 -29.20 4.33
N LYS A 104 5.98 -28.15 3.76
CA LYS A 104 6.10 -26.77 4.23
C LYS A 104 4.77 -26.06 4.08
N ILE A 105 4.52 -25.09 4.93
CA ILE A 105 3.39 -24.17 4.84
C ILE A 105 3.88 -22.73 4.98
N ILE A 106 3.27 -21.82 4.25
CA ILE A 106 3.47 -20.38 4.39
C ILE A 106 2.13 -19.75 4.70
N PHE A 107 2.04 -19.13 5.86
CA PHE A 107 0.85 -18.39 6.28
C PHE A 107 0.97 -16.94 5.82
N ALA A 108 0.32 -16.59 4.73
CA ALA A 108 0.26 -15.23 4.19
C ALA A 108 -1.09 -14.56 4.52
N THR A 109 -1.60 -14.76 5.73
CA THR A 109 -2.95 -14.41 6.17
C THR A 109 -3.03 -13.04 6.85
N ASN A 110 -1.98 -12.22 6.74
CA ASN A 110 -1.90 -10.89 7.32
C ASN A 110 -2.29 -10.90 8.82
N GLY A 111 -3.24 -10.07 9.24
CA GLY A 111 -3.71 -9.97 10.64
C GLY A 111 -4.47 -11.19 11.17
N PHE A 112 -4.79 -12.18 10.32
CA PHE A 112 -5.58 -13.36 10.69
C PHE A 112 -4.77 -14.56 11.23
N LEU A 113 -3.47 -14.42 11.46
CA LEU A 113 -2.62 -15.50 11.99
C LEU A 113 -3.14 -16.07 13.32
N LYS A 114 -3.67 -15.22 14.19
CA LYS A 114 -4.20 -15.64 15.49
C LYS A 114 -5.42 -16.57 15.36
N SER A 115 -6.25 -16.40 14.35
CA SER A 115 -7.41 -17.26 14.11
C SER A 115 -7.04 -18.67 13.65
N LEU A 116 -5.79 -18.87 13.21
CA LEU A 116 -5.21 -20.16 12.84
C LEU A 116 -4.41 -20.81 13.99
N GLY A 117 -4.60 -20.36 15.23
CA GLY A 117 -3.89 -20.89 16.40
C GLY A 117 -2.42 -20.46 16.51
N ILE A 118 -1.93 -19.64 15.58
CA ILE A 118 -0.54 -19.16 15.59
C ILE A 118 -0.44 -17.99 16.57
N LYS A 119 0.08 -18.29 17.75
CA LYS A 119 0.28 -17.29 18.80
C LYS A 119 1.50 -16.44 18.47
N THR A 120 1.28 -15.15 18.18
CA THR A 120 2.35 -14.17 18.03
C THR A 120 2.00 -12.92 18.81
N ASN A 121 2.94 -12.45 19.63
CA ASN A 121 2.82 -11.19 20.36
C ASN A 121 3.36 -10.01 19.57
N TYR A 122 3.93 -10.26 18.39
CA TYR A 122 4.58 -9.26 17.53
C TYR A 122 3.67 -8.74 16.40
N ASN A 123 2.45 -9.24 16.29
CA ASN A 123 1.52 -8.87 15.24
C ASN A 123 0.15 -8.49 15.83
N PHE A 124 -0.28 -7.27 15.57
CA PHE A 124 -1.63 -6.80 15.86
C PHE A 124 -2.19 -6.05 14.65
N PRO A 125 -3.43 -6.32 14.25
CA PRO A 125 -4.05 -5.66 13.11
C PRO A 125 -4.49 -4.24 13.48
N LEU A 126 -4.18 -3.28 12.61
CA LEU A 126 -4.75 -1.94 12.62
C LEU A 126 -5.77 -1.83 11.51
N THR A 127 -6.99 -1.45 11.85
CA THR A 127 -8.03 -1.19 10.86
C THR A 127 -7.86 0.21 10.29
N LEU A 128 -7.78 0.30 8.98
CA LEU A 128 -7.77 1.55 8.24
C LEU A 128 -9.08 1.70 7.48
N THR A 129 -9.58 2.93 7.43
CA THR A 129 -10.76 3.28 6.63
C THR A 129 -10.28 4.00 5.37
N ALA A 130 -10.73 3.55 4.22
CA ALA A 130 -10.48 4.21 2.95
C ALA A 130 -11.77 4.83 2.43
N SER A 131 -11.68 6.06 1.93
CA SER A 131 -12.76 6.78 1.28
C SER A 131 -12.34 7.20 -0.13
N MET A 132 -13.26 7.11 -1.07
CA MET A 132 -13.01 7.51 -2.46
C MET A 132 -14.13 8.43 -2.94
N THR A 133 -13.76 9.50 -3.60
CA THR A 133 -14.74 10.39 -4.24
C THR A 133 -15.34 9.75 -5.49
N ARG A 134 -16.46 10.28 -5.98
CA ARG A 134 -16.80 10.14 -7.40
C ARG A 134 -15.71 10.74 -8.27
N PRO A 135 -15.66 10.47 -9.57
CA PRO A 135 -14.81 11.23 -10.47
C PRO A 135 -15.09 12.73 -10.35
N LEU A 136 -14.06 13.55 -10.26
CA LEU A 136 -14.22 14.99 -10.30
C LEU A 136 -14.81 15.43 -11.65
N SER A 137 -15.77 16.34 -11.62
CA SER A 137 -16.26 16.98 -12.84
C SER A 137 -15.15 17.78 -13.51
N ASP A 138 -15.31 18.11 -14.79
CA ASP A 138 -14.30 18.90 -15.52
C ASP A 138 -14.10 20.29 -14.91
N LYS A 139 -15.16 20.89 -14.34
CA LYS A 139 -15.06 22.16 -13.61
C LYS A 139 -14.22 22.04 -12.36
N GLU A 140 -14.47 21.01 -11.52
CA GLU A 140 -13.68 20.73 -10.31
C GLU A 140 -12.24 20.38 -10.65
N PHE A 141 -12.02 19.55 -11.65
CA PHE A 141 -10.68 19.17 -12.07
C PHE A 141 -9.89 20.35 -12.64
N LYS A 142 -10.56 21.27 -13.36
CA LYS A 142 -9.98 22.52 -13.85
C LYS A 142 -9.62 23.47 -12.69
N SER A 143 -10.46 23.57 -11.66
CA SER A 143 -10.23 24.47 -10.52
C SER A 143 -9.00 24.09 -9.69
N ILE A 144 -8.59 22.83 -9.68
CA ILE A 144 -7.37 22.36 -9.03
C ILE A 144 -6.15 22.30 -9.97
N GLY A 145 -6.25 22.89 -11.18
CA GLY A 145 -5.13 22.98 -12.12
C GLY A 145 -4.87 21.73 -12.97
N LYS A 146 -5.83 20.80 -13.07
CA LYS A 146 -5.72 19.54 -13.84
C LYS A 146 -4.44 18.75 -13.54
N PRO A 147 -4.15 18.43 -12.28
CA PRO A 147 -2.93 17.71 -11.93
C PRO A 147 -2.91 16.34 -12.61
N LYS A 148 -1.72 15.86 -12.95
CA LYS A 148 -1.52 14.45 -13.31
C LYS A 148 -1.80 13.59 -12.09
N GLU A 149 -1.97 12.27 -12.27
CA GLU A 149 -2.06 11.32 -11.14
C GLU A 149 -0.87 11.44 -10.19
N TRP A 150 -1.14 11.33 -8.91
CA TRP A 150 -0.14 11.42 -7.86
C TRP A 150 -0.53 10.62 -6.61
N GLY A 151 0.47 10.27 -5.83
CA GLY A 151 0.28 9.68 -4.51
C GLY A 151 1.14 10.35 -3.47
N VAL A 152 0.55 10.60 -2.30
CA VAL A 152 1.23 11.18 -1.14
C VAL A 152 1.17 10.19 0.01
N LEU A 153 2.32 9.93 0.60
CA LEU A 153 2.48 9.23 1.86
C LEU A 153 2.79 10.26 2.95
N PRO A 154 2.26 10.09 4.15
CA PRO A 154 2.58 10.97 5.27
C PRO A 154 4.03 10.74 5.73
N VAL A 155 4.69 11.80 6.16
CA VAL A 155 6.04 11.73 6.75
C VAL A 155 6.01 11.08 8.13
N ARG A 156 4.91 11.27 8.87
CA ARG A 156 4.71 10.68 10.18
C ARG A 156 3.96 9.34 10.07
N PRO A 157 4.22 8.38 10.96
CA PRO A 157 3.56 7.07 10.94
C PRO A 157 2.02 7.14 10.96
N MET A 158 1.47 8.12 11.69
CA MET A 158 0.03 8.36 11.79
C MET A 158 -0.35 9.53 10.87
N GLY A 159 -0.79 9.19 9.65
CA GLY A 159 -1.22 10.19 8.68
C GLY A 159 -1.95 9.55 7.50
N ALA A 160 -2.69 10.36 6.76
CA ALA A 160 -3.45 9.89 5.62
C ALA A 160 -2.56 9.68 4.39
N THR A 161 -2.74 8.55 3.72
CA THR A 161 -2.23 8.32 2.38
C THR A 161 -3.27 8.80 1.37
N ILE A 162 -2.92 9.77 0.54
CA ILE A 162 -3.86 10.38 -0.41
C ILE A 162 -3.37 10.16 -1.84
N ARG A 163 -4.30 9.87 -2.74
CA ARG A 163 -4.00 9.62 -4.15
C ARG A 163 -5.00 10.31 -5.06
N MET A 164 -4.50 10.89 -6.14
CA MET A 164 -5.28 11.27 -7.31
C MET A 164 -5.13 10.18 -8.35
N THR A 165 -6.23 9.57 -8.74
CA THR A 165 -6.25 8.49 -9.72
C THR A 165 -6.37 9.02 -11.15
N LYS A 166 -6.04 8.18 -12.14
CA LYS A 166 -6.13 8.52 -13.56
C LYS A 166 -7.55 8.90 -14.00
N ASP A 167 -8.57 8.31 -13.37
CA ASP A 167 -9.99 8.60 -13.61
C ASP A 167 -10.53 9.76 -12.75
N LYS A 168 -9.63 10.65 -12.31
CA LYS A 168 -9.93 11.89 -11.59
C LYS A 168 -10.64 11.69 -10.24
N ARG A 169 -10.33 10.62 -9.49
CA ARG A 169 -10.85 10.41 -8.14
C ARG A 169 -9.78 10.71 -7.11
N ILE A 170 -10.20 11.16 -5.95
CA ILE A 170 -9.34 11.28 -4.79
C ILE A 170 -9.65 10.11 -3.86
N LEU A 171 -8.62 9.35 -3.51
CA LEU A 171 -8.64 8.26 -2.54
C LEU A 171 -7.84 8.69 -1.31
N ILE A 172 -8.43 8.50 -0.12
CA ILE A 172 -7.83 8.79 1.18
C ILE A 172 -7.98 7.58 2.10
#